data_8c2495c8f84ee0757710e68fc073ba24
#
_entry.id   8c2495c8f84ee0757710e68fc073ba24
#
_cell.length_a   1.000
_cell.length_b   1.000
_cell.length_c   1.000
_cell.angle_alpha   90.00
_cell.angle_beta   90.00
_cell.angle_gamma   90.00
#
_symmetry.space_group_name_H-M   'P 1'
#
loop_
_entity.id
_entity.type
_entity.pdbx_description
1 polymer ?
#
loop_
_entity_poly.entity_id
_entity_poly.type
_entity_poly.pdbx_seq_one_letter_code
_entity_poly.pdbx_strand_id
1 'polypeptide(L)'
;SSDMTRTVPVNGRFSERQKTIYNAVLNVKNAATKLLRPGILWHDYHIEVGKIMTSELLKIKLLDKSDIQNETKKTPAYKKYFSHGTSHHLGLDTHDYCDLKMPMEKNMVLTVEPGIYIKEEDFGIRLEDDVVINENGEPTNLMENIPIEIEHIEDLMNSK
;
A
#
# COMPACT_ATOMS: atom_id res chain seq x y z
N SER A 1 -12.25 -7.35 14.00
CA SER A 1 -10.98 -6.58 14.05
C SER A 1 -11.02 -5.42 13.07
N SER A 2 -10.10 -4.49 13.17
CA SER A 2 -9.80 -3.48 12.15
C SER A 2 -8.29 -3.27 12.10
N ASP A 3 -7.78 -2.84 10.97
CA ASP A 3 -6.38 -2.51 10.77
C ASP A 3 -6.28 -1.24 9.92
N MET A 4 -5.48 -0.28 10.37
CA MET A 4 -5.33 0.99 9.68
C MET A 4 -3.99 1.64 10.04
N THR A 5 -3.31 2.14 9.02
CA THR A 5 -2.09 2.93 9.23
C THR A 5 -2.19 4.29 8.55
N ARG A 6 -1.82 5.32 9.32
CA ARG A 6 -1.51 6.66 8.82
C ARG A 6 -0.13 7.06 9.32
N THR A 7 0.73 7.47 8.39
CA THR A 7 2.03 8.07 8.73
C THR A 7 1.87 9.58 8.78
N VAL A 8 2.21 10.21 9.90
CA VAL A 8 2.06 11.65 10.11
C VAL A 8 3.39 12.29 10.52
N PRO A 9 3.65 13.55 10.17
CA PRO A 9 4.88 14.24 10.56
C PRO A 9 4.80 14.71 12.02
N VAL A 10 5.80 14.37 12.82
CA VAL A 10 5.80 14.72 14.27
C VAL A 10 5.69 16.22 14.52
N ASN A 11 6.25 17.05 13.66
CA ASN A 11 6.23 18.52 13.74
C ASN A 11 5.04 19.18 13.02
N GLY A 12 4.05 18.39 12.57
CA GLY A 12 2.86 18.89 11.90
C GLY A 12 3.04 19.27 10.42
N ARG A 13 4.23 19.07 9.83
CA ARG A 13 4.50 19.38 8.42
C ARG A 13 5.42 18.32 7.80
N PHE A 14 5.03 17.83 6.63
CA PHE A 14 5.89 16.94 5.85
C PHE A 14 7.02 17.74 5.17
N SER A 15 8.23 17.23 5.19
CA SER A 15 9.31 17.71 4.32
C SER A 15 9.03 17.33 2.86
N GLU A 16 9.66 17.99 1.90
CA GLU A 16 9.51 17.66 0.47
C GLU A 16 9.90 16.21 0.16
N ARG A 17 10.91 15.68 0.86
CA ARG A 17 11.29 14.27 0.73
C ARG A 17 10.19 13.33 1.25
N GLN A 18 9.63 13.64 2.41
CA GLN A 18 8.52 12.88 2.98
C GLN A 18 7.28 12.93 2.06
N LYS A 19 6.93 14.10 1.52
CA LYS A 19 5.82 14.25 0.54
C LYS A 19 6.04 13.40 -0.70
N THR A 20 7.27 13.37 -1.23
CA THR A 20 7.60 12.55 -2.40
C THR A 20 7.36 11.07 -2.14
N ILE A 21 7.83 10.55 -1.00
CA ILE A 21 7.66 9.13 -0.64
C ILE A 21 6.19 8.84 -0.28
N TYR A 22 5.55 9.74 0.46
CA TYR A 22 4.14 9.61 0.85
C TYR A 22 3.23 9.47 -0.38
N ASN A 23 3.38 10.36 -1.36
CA ASN A 23 2.60 10.32 -2.59
C ASN A 23 2.87 9.05 -3.41
N ALA A 24 4.10 8.56 -3.44
CA ALA A 24 4.39 7.29 -4.09
C ALA A 24 3.66 6.11 -3.41
N VAL A 25 3.66 6.05 -2.07
CA VAL A 25 2.92 5.02 -1.32
C VAL A 25 1.42 5.15 -1.56
N LEU A 26 0.87 6.38 -1.53
CA LEU A 26 -0.54 6.65 -1.76
C LEU A 26 -0.98 6.22 -3.17
N ASN A 27 -0.15 6.50 -4.19
CA ASN A 27 -0.39 6.04 -5.56
C ASN A 27 -0.45 4.51 -5.65
N VAL A 28 0.50 3.82 -5.01
CA VAL A 28 0.50 2.34 -4.97
C VAL A 28 -0.75 1.83 -4.26
N LYS A 29 -1.11 2.41 -3.09
CA LYS A 29 -2.30 2.03 -2.33
C LYS A 29 -3.57 2.15 -3.18
N ASN A 30 -3.77 3.30 -3.81
CA ASN A 30 -4.95 3.56 -4.62
C ASN A 30 -5.03 2.63 -5.83
N ALA A 31 -3.91 2.36 -6.49
CA ALA A 31 -3.85 1.43 -7.61
C ALA A 31 -4.07 -0.03 -7.16
N ALA A 32 -3.48 -0.44 -6.03
CA ALA A 32 -3.66 -1.75 -5.44
C ALA A 32 -5.12 -2.01 -5.06
N THR A 33 -5.79 -1.02 -4.45
CA THR A 33 -7.23 -1.10 -4.13
C THR A 33 -8.06 -1.40 -5.39
N LYS A 34 -7.81 -0.72 -6.50
CA LYS A 34 -8.54 -0.91 -7.76
C LYS A 34 -8.33 -2.28 -8.43
N LEU A 35 -7.28 -2.99 -8.07
CA LEU A 35 -7.05 -4.34 -8.56
C LEU A 35 -7.92 -5.39 -7.86
N LEU A 36 -8.40 -5.11 -6.65
CA LEU A 36 -9.18 -6.05 -5.86
C LEU A 36 -10.58 -6.24 -6.47
N ARG A 37 -10.86 -7.47 -6.87
CA ARG A 37 -12.15 -7.86 -7.44
C ARG A 37 -12.35 -9.37 -7.30
N PRO A 38 -13.59 -9.87 -7.38
CA PRO A 38 -13.83 -11.30 -7.40
C PRO A 38 -13.06 -12.00 -8.54
N GLY A 39 -12.52 -13.18 -8.25
CA GLY A 39 -11.81 -14.01 -9.21
C GLY A 39 -10.31 -13.74 -9.35
N ILE A 40 -9.77 -12.67 -8.78
CA ILE A 40 -8.32 -12.47 -8.80
C ILE A 40 -7.63 -13.40 -7.80
N LEU A 41 -6.50 -14.00 -8.20
CA LEU A 41 -5.68 -14.81 -7.31
C LEU A 41 -4.75 -13.92 -6.49
N TRP A 42 -4.51 -14.27 -5.22
CA TRP A 42 -3.58 -13.56 -4.33
C TRP A 42 -2.19 -13.38 -4.95
N HIS A 43 -1.68 -14.41 -5.59
CA HIS A 43 -0.37 -14.37 -6.25
C HIS A 43 -0.34 -13.33 -7.38
N ASP A 44 -1.36 -13.32 -8.23
CA ASP A 44 -1.43 -12.41 -9.39
C ASP A 44 -1.61 -10.97 -8.92
N TYR A 45 -2.45 -10.75 -7.90
CA TYR A 45 -2.60 -9.45 -7.25
C TYR A 45 -1.25 -8.91 -6.76
N HIS A 46 -0.49 -9.71 -6.00
CA HIS A 46 0.82 -9.27 -5.47
C HIS A 46 1.85 -9.01 -6.58
N ILE A 47 1.83 -9.76 -7.67
CA ILE A 47 2.67 -9.50 -8.83
C ILE A 47 2.33 -8.13 -9.45
N GLU A 48 1.05 -7.85 -9.68
CA GLU A 48 0.65 -6.57 -10.26
C GLU A 48 0.97 -5.39 -9.34
N VAL A 49 0.73 -5.50 -8.05
CA VAL A 49 1.14 -4.48 -7.08
C VAL A 49 2.66 -4.27 -7.08
N GLY A 50 3.44 -5.36 -7.19
CA GLY A 50 4.90 -5.28 -7.31
C GLY A 50 5.37 -4.49 -8.54
N LYS A 51 4.69 -4.64 -9.69
CA LYS A 51 4.97 -3.84 -10.90
C LYS A 51 4.66 -2.36 -10.70
N ILE A 52 3.53 -2.06 -10.05
CA ILE A 52 3.13 -0.68 -9.71
C ILE A 52 4.16 -0.05 -8.75
N MET A 53 4.54 -0.77 -7.69
CA MET A 53 5.57 -0.34 -6.76
C MET A 53 6.90 -0.06 -7.47
N THR A 54 7.35 -0.97 -8.34
CA THR A 54 8.56 -0.78 -9.15
C THR A 54 8.48 0.51 -9.97
N SER A 55 7.34 0.77 -10.61
CA SER A 55 7.13 1.99 -11.39
C SER A 55 7.24 3.26 -10.54
N GLU A 56 6.63 3.28 -9.36
CA GLU A 56 6.72 4.43 -8.44
C GLU A 56 8.16 4.61 -7.92
N LEU A 57 8.85 3.52 -7.54
CA LEU A 57 10.24 3.59 -7.08
C LEU A 57 11.21 4.12 -8.15
N LEU A 58 10.98 3.78 -9.43
CA LEU A 58 11.72 4.36 -10.55
C LEU A 58 11.45 5.86 -10.72
N LYS A 59 10.18 6.30 -10.62
CA LYS A 59 9.80 7.72 -10.72
C LYS A 59 10.48 8.58 -9.66
N ILE A 60 10.54 8.10 -8.42
CA ILE A 60 11.17 8.80 -7.29
C ILE A 60 12.67 8.53 -7.14
N LYS A 61 13.26 7.82 -8.12
CA LYS A 61 14.70 7.51 -8.22
C LYS A 61 15.28 6.73 -7.03
N LEU A 62 14.47 5.89 -6.42
CA LEU A 62 14.94 4.88 -5.46
C LEU A 62 15.43 3.61 -6.16
N LEU A 63 14.89 3.32 -7.33
CA LEU A 63 15.40 2.30 -8.24
C LEU A 63 15.85 2.93 -9.55
N ASP A 64 16.75 2.26 -10.25
CA ASP A 64 17.18 2.60 -11.59
C ASP A 64 17.03 1.41 -12.57
N LYS A 65 17.40 1.63 -13.82
CA LYS A 65 17.30 0.58 -14.86
C LYS A 65 18.23 -0.60 -14.58
N SER A 66 19.35 -0.37 -13.91
CA SER A 66 20.30 -1.44 -13.59
C SER A 66 19.75 -2.36 -12.51
N ASP A 67 19.02 -1.82 -11.53
CA ASP A 67 18.32 -2.63 -10.52
C ASP A 67 17.34 -3.60 -11.17
N ILE A 68 16.56 -3.10 -12.15
CA ILE A 68 15.58 -3.93 -12.87
C ILE A 68 16.27 -5.00 -13.74
N GLN A 69 17.39 -4.66 -14.38
CA GLN A 69 18.13 -5.62 -15.21
C GLN A 69 18.74 -6.77 -14.38
N ASN A 70 19.06 -6.50 -13.11
CA ASN A 70 19.67 -7.44 -12.20
C ASN A 70 18.67 -8.19 -11.32
N GLU A 71 17.37 -7.86 -11.40
CA GLU A 71 16.35 -8.55 -10.61
C GLU A 71 16.11 -9.97 -11.06
N THR A 72 15.59 -10.80 -10.15
CA THR A 72 15.15 -12.16 -10.46
C THR A 72 13.70 -12.34 -10.02
N LYS A 73 13.02 -13.38 -10.52
CA LYS A 73 11.68 -13.74 -10.04
C LYS A 73 11.61 -13.97 -8.53
N LYS A 74 12.73 -14.41 -7.90
CA LYS A 74 12.80 -14.65 -6.45
C LYS A 74 13.13 -13.38 -5.67
N THR A 75 13.84 -12.44 -6.30
CA THR A 75 14.30 -11.19 -5.69
C THR A 75 13.97 -9.99 -6.59
N PRO A 76 12.68 -9.62 -6.72
CA PRO A 76 12.30 -8.43 -7.46
C PRO A 76 12.92 -7.17 -6.82
N ALA A 77 13.35 -6.22 -7.62
CA ALA A 77 14.09 -5.04 -7.17
C ALA A 77 13.30 -4.20 -6.12
N TYR A 78 11.98 -4.10 -6.27
CA TYR A 78 11.14 -3.36 -5.33
C TYR A 78 11.20 -3.90 -3.90
N LYS A 79 11.52 -5.20 -3.71
CA LYS A 79 11.60 -5.83 -2.38
C LYS A 79 12.68 -5.22 -1.47
N LYS A 80 13.62 -4.48 -2.03
CA LYS A 80 14.59 -3.68 -1.25
C LYS A 80 13.89 -2.63 -0.37
N TYR A 81 12.82 -2.04 -0.86
CA TYR A 81 12.08 -0.95 -0.20
C TYR A 81 10.69 -1.35 0.30
N PHE A 82 10.13 -2.43 -0.22
CA PHE A 82 8.82 -2.96 0.16
C PHE A 82 8.90 -4.47 0.36
N SER A 83 9.17 -4.91 1.58
CA SER A 83 9.52 -6.30 1.91
C SER A 83 8.33 -7.18 2.31
N HIS A 84 7.20 -6.60 2.75
CA HIS A 84 6.02 -7.34 3.20
C HIS A 84 4.94 -7.50 2.12
N GLY A 85 3.82 -8.13 2.45
CA GLY A 85 2.65 -8.24 1.59
C GLY A 85 1.88 -6.93 1.50
N THR A 86 1.06 -6.80 0.45
CA THR A 86 0.21 -5.60 0.27
C THR A 86 -1.10 -5.72 1.03
N SER A 87 -1.57 -6.94 1.28
CA SER A 87 -2.90 -7.21 1.82
C SER A 87 -2.92 -8.53 2.56
N HIS A 88 -3.80 -8.62 3.55
CA HIS A 88 -4.17 -9.85 4.21
C HIS A 88 -5.68 -9.85 4.51
N HIS A 89 -6.22 -11.01 4.79
CA HIS A 89 -7.60 -11.15 5.20
C HIS A 89 -7.78 -10.59 6.61
N LEU A 90 -8.88 -9.91 6.83
CA LEU A 90 -9.29 -9.34 8.11
C LEU A 90 -10.62 -9.94 8.53
N GLY A 91 -10.72 -10.42 9.77
CA GLY A 91 -11.93 -11.05 10.29
C GLY A 91 -12.00 -10.98 11.81
N LEU A 92 -12.16 -12.12 12.47
CA LEU A 92 -12.10 -12.22 13.93
C LEU A 92 -10.72 -11.85 14.44
N ASP A 93 -9.69 -12.34 13.77
CA ASP A 93 -8.30 -11.93 14.00
C ASP A 93 -7.89 -10.86 12.99
N THR A 94 -6.90 -10.04 13.36
CA THR A 94 -6.32 -9.02 12.46
C THR A 94 -5.69 -9.68 11.25
N HIS A 95 -4.85 -10.71 11.45
CA HIS A 95 -4.39 -11.60 10.39
C HIS A 95 -5.23 -12.88 10.42
N ASP A 96 -6.40 -12.82 9.81
CA ASP A 96 -7.33 -13.95 9.84
C ASP A 96 -6.99 -15.00 8.79
N TYR A 97 -7.52 -16.20 9.00
CA TYR A 97 -7.30 -17.34 8.10
C TYR A 97 -7.83 -17.05 6.69
N CYS A 98 -7.01 -17.37 5.71
CA CYS A 98 -7.38 -17.34 4.30
C CYS A 98 -6.63 -18.42 3.53
N ASP A 99 -7.33 -19.14 2.66
CA ASP A 99 -6.66 -20.02 1.70
C ASP A 99 -6.16 -19.20 0.51
N LEU A 100 -4.88 -18.86 0.52
CA LEU A 100 -4.22 -18.06 -0.52
C LEU A 100 -4.21 -18.70 -1.92
N LYS A 101 -4.64 -19.97 -2.04
CA LYS A 101 -4.79 -20.65 -3.34
C LYS A 101 -6.15 -20.41 -3.98
N MET A 102 -7.11 -19.97 -3.19
CA MET A 102 -8.44 -19.65 -3.68
C MET A 102 -8.47 -18.22 -4.24
N PRO A 103 -9.29 -17.97 -5.27
CA PRO A 103 -9.48 -16.61 -5.76
C PRO A 103 -10.17 -15.76 -4.69
N MET A 104 -9.93 -14.47 -4.73
CA MET A 104 -10.67 -13.52 -3.90
C MET A 104 -12.14 -13.53 -4.28
N GLU A 105 -13.01 -13.36 -3.29
CA GLU A 105 -14.47 -13.40 -3.46
C GLU A 105 -15.10 -12.08 -3.01
N LYS A 106 -16.33 -11.84 -3.47
CA LYS A 106 -17.15 -10.73 -2.96
C LYS A 106 -17.36 -10.85 -1.45
N ASN A 107 -17.48 -9.71 -0.80
CA ASN A 107 -17.66 -9.56 0.65
C ASN A 107 -16.42 -9.96 1.48
N MET A 108 -15.30 -10.33 0.87
CA MET A 108 -14.05 -10.42 1.60
C MET A 108 -13.62 -9.04 2.09
N VAL A 109 -13.20 -8.97 3.34
CA VAL A 109 -12.60 -7.78 3.95
C VAL A 109 -11.09 -7.97 3.99
N LEU A 110 -10.36 -7.04 3.39
CA LEU A 110 -8.91 -7.11 3.22
C LEU A 110 -8.28 -5.78 3.62
N THR A 111 -7.04 -5.84 4.12
CA THR A 111 -6.19 -4.65 4.20
C THR A 111 -5.62 -4.29 2.83
N VAL A 112 -5.27 -3.01 2.63
CA VAL A 112 -4.41 -2.54 1.54
C VAL A 112 -3.36 -1.62 2.16
N GLU A 113 -2.15 -2.15 2.36
CA GLU A 113 -1.13 -1.59 3.25
C GLU A 113 0.28 -1.44 2.62
N PRO A 114 0.44 -0.92 1.40
CA PRO A 114 1.78 -0.74 0.86
C PRO A 114 2.62 0.22 1.70
N GLY A 115 3.93 -0.03 1.72
CA GLY A 115 4.88 0.84 2.38
C GLY A 115 6.19 0.96 1.60
N ILE A 116 6.90 2.07 1.78
CA ILE A 116 8.26 2.29 1.28
C ILE A 116 9.14 2.59 2.49
N TYR A 117 10.17 1.77 2.68
CA TYR A 117 11.09 1.85 3.81
C TYR A 117 12.51 2.07 3.29
N ILE A 118 13.12 3.19 3.68
CA ILE A 118 14.44 3.63 3.18
C ILE A 118 15.41 3.58 4.35
N LYS A 119 16.11 2.45 4.47
CA LYS A 119 17.03 2.23 5.58
C LYS A 119 18.15 3.27 5.61
N GLU A 120 18.63 3.66 4.46
CA GLU A 120 19.72 4.64 4.30
C GLU A 120 19.31 6.05 4.75
N GLU A 121 18.01 6.36 4.77
CA GLU A 121 17.45 7.65 5.21
C GLU A 121 16.78 7.53 6.59
N ASP A 122 16.81 6.34 7.20
CA ASP A 122 16.25 6.02 8.52
C ASP A 122 14.78 6.43 8.67
N PHE A 123 13.99 6.25 7.61
CA PHE A 123 12.54 6.44 7.68
C PHE A 123 11.76 5.55 6.70
N GLY A 124 10.46 5.41 6.99
CA GLY A 124 9.53 4.70 6.13
C GLY A 124 8.12 5.29 6.23
N ILE A 125 7.33 5.03 5.21
CA ILE A 125 5.92 5.43 5.14
C ILE A 125 5.10 4.20 4.79
N ARG A 126 4.07 3.91 5.58
CA ARG A 126 2.99 2.96 5.28
C ARG A 126 1.66 3.70 5.34
N LEU A 127 0.79 3.38 4.39
CA LEU A 127 -0.60 3.82 4.37
C LEU A 127 -1.48 2.59 4.20
N GLU A 128 -2.53 2.49 5.00
CA GLU A 128 -3.35 1.29 5.08
C GLU A 128 -4.81 1.64 5.29
N ASP A 129 -5.66 0.99 4.53
CA ASP A 129 -7.11 0.99 4.71
C ASP A 129 -7.66 -0.44 4.69
N ASP A 130 -8.77 -0.66 5.40
CA ASP A 130 -9.60 -1.84 5.24
C ASP A 130 -10.59 -1.62 4.10
N VAL A 131 -10.72 -2.61 3.22
CA VAL A 131 -11.64 -2.55 2.07
C VAL A 131 -12.49 -3.80 1.96
N VAL A 132 -13.70 -3.64 1.42
CA VAL A 132 -14.60 -4.76 1.11
C VAL A 132 -14.63 -4.97 -0.39
N ILE A 133 -14.40 -6.19 -0.87
CA ILE A 133 -14.53 -6.55 -2.27
C ILE A 133 -16.01 -6.55 -2.67
N ASN A 134 -16.39 -5.71 -3.59
CA ASN A 134 -17.74 -5.66 -4.16
C ASN A 134 -17.93 -6.70 -5.27
N GLU A 135 -19.16 -7.08 -5.54
CA GLU A 135 -19.47 -7.98 -6.67
C GLU A 135 -19.13 -7.35 -8.01
N ASN A 136 -19.40 -6.04 -8.13
CA ASN A 136 -19.10 -5.24 -9.31
C ASN A 136 -18.57 -3.88 -8.87
N GLY A 137 -17.69 -3.30 -9.70
CA GLY A 137 -17.11 -1.99 -9.43
C GLY A 137 -15.90 -2.01 -8.51
N GLU A 138 -15.54 -0.85 -8.02
CA GLU A 138 -14.40 -0.70 -7.11
C GLU A 138 -14.76 -1.19 -5.70
N PRO A 139 -13.76 -1.69 -4.92
CA PRO A 139 -13.97 -2.04 -3.52
C PRO A 139 -14.46 -0.85 -2.69
N THR A 140 -15.29 -1.14 -1.68
CA THR A 140 -15.68 -0.12 -0.70
C THR A 140 -14.57 0.09 0.30
N ASN A 141 -14.08 1.31 0.42
CA ASN A 141 -13.13 1.69 1.47
C ASN A 141 -13.88 1.96 2.78
N LEU A 142 -13.60 1.19 3.82
CA LEU A 142 -14.23 1.35 5.14
C LEU A 142 -13.65 2.55 5.91
N MET A 143 -12.51 3.09 5.47
CA MET A 143 -11.77 4.19 6.09
C MET A 143 -11.87 5.51 5.30
N GLU A 144 -12.83 5.64 4.38
CA GLU A 144 -12.95 6.81 3.47
C GLU A 144 -13.07 8.16 4.21
N ASN A 145 -13.61 8.15 5.43
CA ASN A 145 -13.76 9.35 6.25
C ASN A 145 -12.51 9.71 7.06
N ILE A 146 -11.45 8.89 7.01
CA ILE A 146 -10.22 9.12 7.75
C ILE A 146 -9.23 9.84 6.83
N PRO A 147 -8.72 11.03 7.23
CA PRO A 147 -7.79 11.80 6.44
C PRO A 147 -6.58 10.99 5.96
N ILE A 148 -6.25 11.14 4.69
CA ILE A 148 -5.09 10.48 4.07
C ILE A 148 -4.29 11.44 3.18
N GLU A 149 -4.89 12.53 2.70
CA GLU A 149 -4.18 13.51 1.88
C GLU A 149 -3.24 14.37 2.74
N ILE A 150 -2.06 14.68 2.22
CA ILE A 150 -1.01 15.42 2.91
C ILE A 150 -1.53 16.75 3.48
N GLU A 151 -2.22 17.52 2.63
CA GLU A 151 -2.75 18.84 2.96
C GLU A 151 -3.76 18.74 4.12
N HIS A 152 -4.65 17.76 4.07
CA HIS A 152 -5.65 17.55 5.12
C HIS A 152 -5.02 17.14 6.46
N ILE A 153 -3.97 16.30 6.42
CA ILE A 153 -3.22 15.91 7.63
C ILE A 153 -2.49 17.14 8.20
N GLU A 154 -1.79 17.91 7.36
CA GLU A 154 -1.08 19.12 7.80
C GLU A 154 -2.06 20.14 8.40
N ASP A 155 -3.24 20.33 7.80
CA ASP A 155 -4.27 21.24 8.31
C ASP A 155 -4.78 20.79 9.67
N LEU A 156 -5.11 19.51 9.84
CA LEU A 156 -5.56 18.97 11.14
C LEU A 156 -4.51 19.10 12.24
N MET A 157 -3.25 18.84 11.90
CA MET A 157 -2.16 18.93 12.88
C MET A 157 -1.81 20.36 13.28
N ASN A 158 -2.17 21.35 12.47
CA ASN A 158 -1.90 22.78 12.73
C ASN A 158 -3.15 23.59 13.08
N SER A 159 -4.35 22.99 13.04
CA SER A 159 -5.56 23.63 13.54
C SER A 159 -5.51 23.74 15.07
N LYS A 160 -5.74 24.98 15.57
CA LYS A 160 -5.80 25.25 17.00
C LYS A 160 -7.20 25.01 17.52
#